data_851be497e43b83682677e9f8ad3fc8f7
#
_entry.id   851be497e43b83682677e9f8ad3fc8f7
#
_cell.length_a   1.000
_cell.length_b   1.000
_cell.length_c   1.000
_cell.angle_alpha   90.00
_cell.angle_beta   90.00
_cell.angle_gamma   90.00
#
_symmetry.space_group_name_H-M   'P 1'
#
loop_
_entity.id
_entity.type
_entity.pdbx_description
1 polymer ?
#
loop_
_entity_poly.entity_id
_entity_poly.type
_entity_poly.pdbx_seq_one_letter_code
_entity_poly.pdbx_strand_id
1 'polypeptide(L)' 'MPHNTDERLQFEGKWDQMRGRVKEAWGALSDDDLDRTEGKWDQVVGTIKERTGESMDVIERKLRDISSR' A
#
# COMPACT_ATOMS: atom_id res chain seq x y z
N MET A 1 19.58 4.78 -8.13
CA MET A 1 19.49 4.89 -6.68
C MET A 1 18.26 4.21 -6.16
N PRO A 2 18.44 3.29 -5.28
CA PRO A 2 17.34 2.44 -4.83
C PRO A 2 16.51 3.07 -3.72
N HIS A 3 15.95 4.21 -3.97
CA HIS A 3 15.08 4.84 -2.98
C HIS A 3 13.85 4.03 -2.69
N ASN A 4 13.45 3.21 -3.66
CA ASN A 4 12.25 2.40 -3.51
C ASN A 4 12.36 1.42 -2.35
N THR A 5 13.56 0.91 -2.10
CA THR A 5 13.78 -0.04 -1.01
C THR A 5 13.51 0.62 0.33
N ASP A 6 14.00 1.83 0.53
CA ASP A 6 13.78 2.56 1.76
C ASP A 6 12.31 2.88 1.96
N GLU A 7 11.64 3.28 0.89
CA GLU A 7 10.21 3.57 0.95
C GLU A 7 9.41 2.34 1.34
N ARG A 8 9.76 1.19 0.78
CA ARG A 8 9.08 -0.05 1.11
C ARG A 8 9.28 -0.43 2.57
N LEU A 9 10.50 -0.30 3.06
CA LEU A 9 10.81 -0.63 4.44
C LEU A 9 10.08 0.31 5.40
N GLN A 10 10.05 1.59 5.07
CA GLN A 10 9.33 2.55 5.89
C GLN A 10 7.83 2.26 5.93
N PHE A 11 7.28 1.93 4.78
CA PHE A 11 5.87 1.57 4.67
C PHE A 11 5.57 0.36 5.55
N GLU A 12 6.39 -0.67 5.42
CA GLU A 12 6.18 -1.90 6.18
C GLU A 12 6.37 -1.69 7.67
N GLY A 13 7.34 -0.86 8.04
CA GLY A 13 7.57 -0.54 9.45
C GLY A 13 6.47 0.29 10.08
N LYS A 14 5.70 0.99 9.26
CA LYS A 14 4.59 1.82 9.74
C LYS A 14 3.23 1.24 9.37
N TRP A 15 3.18 -0.06 9.16
CA TRP A 15 1.97 -0.68 8.63
C TRP A 15 0.73 -0.37 9.45
N ASP A 16 0.84 -0.33 10.77
CA ASP A 16 -0.30 -0.03 11.61
C ASP A 16 -0.95 1.30 11.23
N GLN A 17 -0.12 2.30 10.93
CA GLN A 17 -0.62 3.61 10.49
C GLN A 17 -1.03 3.60 9.03
N MET A 18 -0.23 2.94 8.21
CA MET A 18 -0.48 2.90 6.77
C MET A 18 -1.76 2.16 6.44
N ARG A 19 -2.07 1.13 7.21
CA ARG A 19 -3.28 0.34 6.99
C ARG A 19 -4.53 1.21 6.92
N GLY A 20 -4.68 2.11 7.87
CA GLY A 20 -5.84 2.99 7.88
C GLY A 20 -5.87 3.93 6.68
N ARG A 21 -4.72 4.45 6.32
CA ARG A 21 -4.61 5.37 5.18
C ARG A 21 -4.87 4.67 3.87
N VAL A 22 -4.39 3.44 3.74
CA VAL A 22 -4.63 2.63 2.54
C VAL A 22 -6.12 2.35 2.39
N LYS A 23 -6.77 2.00 3.47
CA LYS A 23 -8.22 1.74 3.43
C LYS A 23 -9.01 2.99 3.07
N GLU A 24 -8.58 4.13 3.57
CA GLU A 24 -9.21 5.42 3.21
C GLU A 24 -9.06 5.74 1.74
N ALA A 25 -7.84 5.52 1.22
CA ALA A 25 -7.53 5.85 -0.17
C ALA A 25 -8.22 4.91 -1.14
N TRP A 26 -8.38 3.66 -0.75
CA TRP A 26 -9.01 2.64 -1.59
C TRP A 26 -10.12 1.96 -0.81
N GLY A 27 -11.29 2.59 -0.83
CA GLY A 27 -12.43 2.08 -0.08
C GLY A 27 -12.91 0.70 -0.51
N ALA A 28 -12.47 0.22 -1.69
CA ALA A 28 -12.82 -1.11 -2.16
C ALA A 28 -12.12 -2.22 -1.36
N LEU A 29 -11.12 -1.88 -0.58
CA LEU A 29 -10.39 -2.88 0.20
C LEU A 29 -11.13 -3.18 1.50
N SER A 30 -11.19 -4.46 1.85
CA SER A 30 -11.74 -4.87 3.12
C SER A 30 -10.62 -5.05 4.14
N ASP A 31 -10.99 -5.19 5.41
CA ASP A 31 -10.02 -5.48 6.46
C ASP A 31 -9.32 -6.81 6.19
N ASP A 32 -10.05 -7.79 5.68
CA ASP A 32 -9.47 -9.08 5.32
C ASP A 32 -8.43 -8.94 4.22
N ASP A 33 -8.73 -8.11 3.22
CA ASP A 33 -7.76 -7.86 2.15
C ASP A 33 -6.46 -7.31 2.71
N LEU A 34 -6.57 -6.36 3.63
CA LEU A 34 -5.40 -5.75 4.24
C LEU A 34 -4.64 -6.75 5.12
N ASP A 35 -5.36 -7.57 5.86
CA ASP A 35 -4.73 -8.58 6.71
C ASP A 35 -3.91 -9.57 5.89
N ARG A 36 -4.41 -9.93 4.72
CA ARG A 36 -3.71 -10.88 3.84
C ARG A 36 -2.39 -10.34 3.33
N THR A 37 -2.26 -9.03 3.22
CA THR A 37 -1.02 -8.44 2.73
C THR A 37 0.10 -8.51 3.74
N GLU A 38 -0.23 -8.68 5.02
CA GLU A 38 0.73 -8.71 6.11
C GLU A 38 1.61 -7.46 6.13
N GLY A 39 1.12 -6.38 5.54
CA GLY A 39 1.85 -5.12 5.49
C GLY A 39 2.99 -5.09 4.50
N LYS A 40 3.12 -6.11 3.67
CA LYS A 40 4.20 -6.17 2.69
C LYS A 40 3.85 -5.38 1.44
N TRP A 41 4.77 -4.53 1.03
CA TRP A 41 4.55 -3.61 -0.08
C TRP A 41 4.01 -4.31 -1.33
N ASP A 42 4.70 -5.37 -1.77
CA ASP A 42 4.31 -6.06 -2.99
C ASP A 42 2.91 -6.66 -2.88
N GLN A 43 2.59 -7.20 -1.72
CA GLN A 43 1.27 -7.79 -1.49
C GLN A 43 0.18 -6.72 -1.49
N VAL A 44 0.47 -5.57 -0.88
CA VAL A 44 -0.48 -4.45 -0.84
C VAL A 44 -0.76 -3.98 -2.27
N VAL A 45 0.29 -3.76 -3.06
CA VAL A 45 0.13 -3.31 -4.44
C VAL A 45 -0.70 -4.30 -5.25
N GLY A 46 -0.39 -5.59 -5.12
CA GLY A 46 -1.11 -6.62 -5.86
C GLY A 46 -2.58 -6.71 -5.48
N THR A 47 -2.86 -6.60 -4.19
CA THR A 47 -4.23 -6.65 -3.71
C THR A 47 -5.03 -5.45 -4.20
N ILE A 48 -4.44 -4.26 -4.14
CA ILE A 48 -5.12 -3.06 -4.63
C ILE A 48 -5.41 -3.18 -6.12
N LYS A 49 -4.43 -3.67 -6.88
CA LYS A 49 -4.61 -3.84 -8.31
C LYS A 49 -5.77 -4.79 -8.61
N GLU A 50 -5.85 -5.88 -7.88
CA GLU A 50 -6.92 -6.85 -8.05
C GLU A 50 -8.29 -6.25 -7.78
N ARG A 51 -8.38 -5.44 -6.74
CA ARG A 51 -9.67 -4.91 -6.29
C ARG A 51 -10.12 -3.68 -7.06
N THR A 52 -9.17 -2.87 -7.53
CA THR A 52 -9.50 -1.58 -8.17
C THR A 52 -9.26 -1.56 -9.67
N GLY A 53 -8.40 -2.44 -10.17
CA GLY A 53 -8.01 -2.40 -11.58
C GLY A 53 -7.05 -1.29 -11.93
N GLU A 54 -6.56 -0.54 -10.95
CA GLU A 54 -5.61 0.54 -11.20
C GLU A 54 -4.26 -0.02 -11.61
N SER A 55 -3.48 0.79 -12.35
CA SER A 55 -2.14 0.37 -12.74
C SER A 55 -1.19 0.41 -11.55
N MET A 56 -0.13 -0.38 -11.63
CA MET A 56 0.86 -0.40 -10.56
C MET A 56 1.50 0.95 -10.35
N ASP A 57 1.74 1.69 -11.43
CA ASP A 57 2.34 3.02 -11.34
C ASP A 57 1.49 3.96 -10.50
N VAL A 58 0.19 3.94 -10.73
CA VAL A 58 -0.75 4.79 -10.00
C VAL A 58 -0.79 4.37 -8.54
N ILE A 59 -0.88 3.07 -8.30
CA ILE A 59 -0.95 2.54 -6.94
C ILE A 59 0.30 2.91 -6.16
N GLU A 60 1.46 2.69 -6.73
CA GLU A 60 2.72 2.99 -6.05
C GLU A 60 2.87 4.47 -5.78
N ARG A 61 2.44 5.31 -6.70
CA ARG A 61 2.49 6.75 -6.52
C ARG A 61 1.63 7.18 -5.33
N LYS A 62 0.43 6.62 -5.23
CA LYS A 62 -0.46 6.93 -4.11
C LYS A 62 0.12 6.42 -2.80
N LEU A 63 0.71 5.23 -2.81
CA LEU A 63 1.33 4.69 -1.61
C LEU A 63 2.49 5.54 -1.13
N ARG A 64 3.30 6.06 -2.04
CA ARG A 64 4.40 6.95 -1.68
C ARG A 64 3.87 8.24 -1.06
N ASP A 65 2.81 8.77 -1.65
CA ASP A 65 2.20 9.99 -1.14
C ASP A 65 1.66 9.79 0.28
N ILE A 66 0.98 8.69 0.50
CA ILE A 66 0.46 8.34 1.82
C ILE A 66 1.60 8.16 2.82
N SER A 67 2.66 7.51 2.38
CA SER A 67 3.79 7.18 3.22
C SER A 67 4.58 8.40 3.67
N SER A 68 4.54 9.46 2.88
CA SER A 68 5.30 10.67 3.16
C SER A 68 4.55 11.71 3.99
N ARG A 69 3.32 11.43 4.36
CA ARG A 69 2.51 12.37 5.15
C ARG A 69 2.88 12.38 6.61
#